data_858e501473764677a097fe476f4eb4a0
#
_entry.id   858e501473764677a097fe476f4eb4a0
#
_cell.length_a   1.000
_cell.length_b   1.000
_cell.length_c   1.000
_cell.angle_alpha   90.00
_cell.angle_beta   90.00
_cell.angle_gamma   90.00
#
_symmetry.space_group_name_H-M   'P 1'
#
loop_
_entity.id
_entity.type
_entity.pdbx_description
1 polymer ?
#
loop_
_entity_poly.entity_id
_entity_poly.type
_entity_poly.pdbx_seq_one_letter_code
_entity_poly.pdbx_strand_id
1 'polypeptide(L)'
;MKVGVPKEIKNNENRVGMTPSGVAELIKRGHTVFVQHTAGEGSGFCDEQYQKAGAQILPAIEDVYREADMIVKVKEPIEPEYPLVRKGQVVFTYFHFACEQELTEAMMKSGAVCIAYETVERDDRTLPLLIPMSEVAGRMATQNGAYYLQKTKGGKGKLMAGVPGVRPARVLVLGGGTVGEAAARIAAGMGAEVTITDVSLPRLKQLAAEMPANVHTLYSSEHNIRQELPTTDVVIGSVLIPGDAAPKLITKDMLSLMEKGTVLVDVAIDQGGCFETSHPTTHSDPVYMVDGIVHYAVANIPGAVPHTSTIALTNATLRYVIALADKGWQQACRDDISLRRGVNMMDGKCTYEAVAKVWGIPYTPLEPRV
;
A
#
# COMPACT_ATOMS: atom_id res chain seq x y z
N MET A 1 -27.46 1.62 7.79
CA MET A 1 -26.24 1.87 8.57
C MET A 1 -25.78 3.30 8.39
N LYS A 2 -25.17 3.91 9.39
CA LYS A 2 -24.50 5.21 9.32
C LYS A 2 -23.01 5.01 9.07
N VAL A 3 -22.49 5.51 7.96
CA VAL A 3 -21.09 5.36 7.54
C VAL A 3 -20.37 6.70 7.67
N GLY A 4 -19.23 6.71 8.35
CA GLY A 4 -18.40 7.88 8.57
C GLY A 4 -17.11 7.83 7.77
N VAL A 5 -16.76 8.94 7.12
CA VAL A 5 -15.54 9.11 6.37
C VAL A 5 -14.78 10.32 6.94
N PRO A 6 -13.90 10.11 7.92
CA PRO A 6 -13.11 11.20 8.47
C PRO A 6 -12.00 11.64 7.51
N LYS A 7 -11.48 12.83 7.72
CA LYS A 7 -10.26 13.31 7.09
C LYS A 7 -9.05 12.59 7.67
N GLU A 8 -8.14 12.18 6.81
CA GLU A 8 -6.86 11.64 7.25
C GLU A 8 -6.00 12.73 7.88
N ILE A 9 -5.41 12.43 9.03
CA ILE A 9 -4.60 13.40 9.80
C ILE A 9 -3.12 12.99 9.90
N LYS A 10 -2.76 11.83 9.34
CA LYS A 10 -1.37 11.39 9.26
C LYS A 10 -0.60 12.30 8.30
N ASN A 11 0.66 12.60 8.64
CA ASN A 11 1.49 13.49 7.83
C ASN A 11 1.59 13.01 6.36
N ASN A 12 1.40 13.94 5.42
CA ASN A 12 1.40 13.69 3.97
C ASN A 12 0.34 12.66 3.50
N GLU A 13 -0.71 12.40 4.28
CA GLU A 13 -1.83 11.57 3.85
C GLU A 13 -2.98 12.44 3.35
N ASN A 14 -3.18 12.43 2.04
CA ASN A 14 -4.19 13.23 1.36
C ASN A 14 -5.25 12.36 0.67
N ARG A 15 -5.18 11.03 0.83
CA ARG A 15 -6.22 10.12 0.35
C ARG A 15 -7.45 10.22 1.24
N VAL A 16 -8.57 9.69 0.77
CA VAL A 16 -9.82 9.61 1.52
C VAL A 16 -10.44 8.23 1.37
N GLY A 17 -11.10 7.75 2.42
CA GLY A 17 -11.65 6.37 2.48
C GLY A 17 -12.79 6.11 1.50
N MET A 18 -13.42 7.15 0.95
CA MET A 18 -14.53 7.00 0.00
C MET A 18 -14.62 8.17 -0.98
N THR A 19 -14.94 7.87 -2.24
CA THR A 19 -15.23 8.87 -3.27
C THR A 19 -16.71 9.31 -3.25
N PRO A 20 -17.05 10.46 -3.84
CA PRO A 20 -18.47 10.86 -4.02
C PRO A 20 -19.33 9.81 -4.72
N SER A 21 -18.76 9.07 -5.68
CA SER A 21 -19.48 7.98 -6.35
C SER A 21 -19.80 6.81 -5.41
N GLY A 22 -18.87 6.45 -4.54
CA GLY A 22 -19.11 5.44 -3.49
C GLY A 22 -20.16 5.88 -2.49
N VAL A 23 -20.17 7.16 -2.12
CA VAL A 23 -21.24 7.76 -1.29
C VAL A 23 -22.59 7.61 -1.98
N ALA A 24 -22.71 7.97 -3.26
CA ALA A 24 -23.96 7.87 -4.00
C ALA A 24 -24.52 6.43 -4.01
N GLU A 25 -23.66 5.42 -4.13
CA GLU A 25 -24.07 4.01 -4.07
C GLU A 25 -24.62 3.61 -2.68
N LEU A 26 -24.01 4.11 -1.59
CA LEU A 26 -24.53 3.87 -0.24
C LEU A 26 -25.85 4.58 0.03
N ILE A 27 -25.99 5.83 -0.39
CA ILE A 27 -27.23 6.61 -0.29
C ILE A 27 -28.38 5.93 -1.04
N LYS A 28 -28.11 5.48 -2.27
CA LYS A 28 -29.10 4.74 -3.10
C LYS A 28 -29.61 3.47 -2.40
N ARG A 29 -28.81 2.87 -1.52
CA ARG A 29 -29.15 1.68 -0.71
C ARG A 29 -29.81 2.02 0.62
N GLY A 30 -30.10 3.30 0.88
CA GLY A 30 -30.76 3.77 2.09
C GLY A 30 -29.84 3.93 3.31
N HIS A 31 -28.54 4.00 3.09
CA HIS A 31 -27.59 4.30 4.17
C HIS A 31 -27.41 5.82 4.33
N THR A 32 -26.98 6.24 5.51
CA THR A 32 -26.56 7.62 5.78
C THR A 32 -25.04 7.69 5.73
N VAL A 33 -24.49 8.69 5.04
CA VAL A 33 -23.05 8.89 4.97
C VAL A 33 -22.68 10.27 5.51
N PHE A 34 -21.76 10.27 6.47
CA PHE A 34 -21.12 11.45 7.03
C PHE A 34 -19.71 11.58 6.51
N VAL A 35 -19.37 12.73 5.99
CA VAL A 35 -18.00 13.03 5.52
C VAL A 35 -17.49 14.24 6.30
N GLN A 36 -16.29 14.15 6.84
CA GLN A 36 -15.70 15.30 7.51
C GLN A 36 -15.41 16.40 6.49
N HIS A 37 -15.62 17.64 6.90
CA HIS A 37 -15.27 18.83 6.12
C HIS A 37 -13.83 18.73 5.58
N THR A 38 -13.67 18.99 4.29
CA THR A 38 -12.40 18.93 3.55
C THR A 38 -11.73 17.55 3.48
N ALA A 39 -12.40 16.44 3.84
CA ALA A 39 -11.77 15.12 3.85
C ALA A 39 -11.28 14.68 2.47
N GLY A 40 -11.96 15.05 1.40
CA GLY A 40 -11.62 14.65 0.03
C GLY A 40 -10.77 15.66 -0.75
N GLU A 41 -10.55 16.88 -0.23
CA GLU A 41 -9.89 17.95 -0.98
C GLU A 41 -8.50 17.57 -1.49
N GLY A 42 -7.69 16.93 -0.65
CA GLY A 42 -6.37 16.46 -1.02
C GLY A 42 -6.35 15.43 -2.15
N SER A 43 -7.48 14.76 -2.37
CA SER A 43 -7.70 13.83 -3.49
C SER A 43 -8.49 14.45 -4.66
N GLY A 44 -8.80 15.75 -4.60
CA GLY A 44 -9.53 16.48 -5.65
C GLY A 44 -11.05 16.33 -5.58
N PHE A 45 -11.59 15.95 -4.41
CA PHE A 45 -13.03 15.85 -4.16
C PHE A 45 -13.46 16.89 -3.11
N CYS A 46 -14.17 17.94 -3.54
CA CYS A 46 -14.66 18.98 -2.63
C CYS A 46 -15.96 18.55 -1.91
N ASP A 47 -16.29 19.25 -0.83
CA ASP A 47 -17.48 18.98 -0.02
C ASP A 47 -18.78 19.03 -0.82
N GLU A 48 -18.89 19.95 -1.79
CA GLU A 48 -20.07 20.08 -2.64
C GLU A 48 -20.32 18.82 -3.48
N GLN A 49 -19.26 18.12 -3.90
CA GLN A 49 -19.38 16.86 -4.63
C GLN A 49 -19.96 15.75 -3.74
N TYR A 50 -19.53 15.70 -2.47
CA TYR A 50 -20.09 14.78 -1.49
C TYR A 50 -21.52 15.12 -1.11
N GLN A 51 -21.86 16.40 -0.91
CA GLN A 51 -23.23 16.83 -0.66
C GLN A 51 -24.17 16.50 -1.82
N LYS A 52 -23.71 16.75 -3.06
CA LYS A 52 -24.46 16.37 -4.26
C LYS A 52 -24.69 14.86 -4.38
N ALA A 53 -23.75 14.05 -3.87
CA ALA A 53 -23.89 12.59 -3.79
C ALA A 53 -24.81 12.15 -2.64
N GLY A 54 -25.26 13.05 -1.78
CA GLY A 54 -26.18 12.80 -0.67
C GLY A 54 -25.53 12.67 0.71
N ALA A 55 -24.22 12.92 0.85
CA ALA A 55 -23.55 12.92 2.14
C ALA A 55 -23.91 14.17 2.98
N GLN A 56 -23.83 13.99 4.29
CA GLN A 56 -23.85 15.09 5.25
C GLN A 56 -22.41 15.46 5.62
N ILE A 57 -22.04 16.73 5.43
CA ILE A 57 -20.72 17.23 5.83
C ILE A 57 -20.75 17.60 7.30
N LEU A 58 -19.83 17.04 8.08
CA LEU A 58 -19.64 17.34 9.50
C LEU A 58 -18.35 18.12 9.72
N PRO A 59 -18.34 19.11 10.61
CA PRO A 59 -17.21 20.03 10.76
C PRO A 59 -15.97 19.38 11.38
N ALA A 60 -16.16 18.45 12.33
CA ALA A 60 -15.10 17.89 13.16
C ALA A 60 -15.05 16.36 13.05
N ILE A 61 -13.86 15.80 13.28
CA ILE A 61 -13.62 14.36 13.27
C ILE A 61 -14.41 13.67 14.38
N GLU A 62 -14.54 14.30 15.54
CA GLU A 62 -15.29 13.84 16.71
C GLU A 62 -16.78 13.62 16.35
N ASP A 63 -17.33 14.50 15.53
CA ASP A 63 -18.72 14.40 15.08
C ASP A 63 -18.90 13.18 14.18
N VAL A 64 -17.94 12.93 13.27
CA VAL A 64 -17.97 11.78 12.37
C VAL A 64 -17.92 10.48 13.15
N TYR A 65 -16.98 10.36 14.09
CA TYR A 65 -16.88 9.16 14.93
C TYR A 65 -18.10 8.96 15.81
N ARG A 66 -18.66 10.03 16.36
CA ARG A 66 -19.86 9.97 17.23
C ARG A 66 -21.10 9.49 16.48
N GLU A 67 -21.31 9.96 15.26
CA GLU A 67 -22.53 9.66 14.50
C GLU A 67 -22.50 8.33 13.76
N ALA A 68 -21.31 7.86 13.36
CA ALA A 68 -21.17 6.68 12.51
C ALA A 68 -21.20 5.35 13.25
N ASP A 69 -21.84 4.34 12.65
CA ASP A 69 -21.76 2.92 13.07
C ASP A 69 -20.50 2.26 12.51
N MET A 70 -20.06 2.70 11.31
CA MET A 70 -18.87 2.22 10.63
C MET A 70 -18.02 3.41 10.17
N ILE A 71 -16.74 3.37 10.48
CA ILE A 71 -15.71 4.31 10.01
C ILE A 71 -14.96 3.66 8.85
N VAL A 72 -14.85 4.39 7.74
CA VAL A 72 -14.07 3.98 6.56
C VAL A 72 -12.94 4.96 6.35
N LYS A 73 -11.70 4.47 6.47
CA LYS A 73 -10.47 5.26 6.36
C LYS A 73 -9.52 4.65 5.33
N VAL A 74 -8.40 5.31 5.11
CA VAL A 74 -7.27 4.79 4.35
C VAL A 74 -6.20 4.26 5.30
N LYS A 75 -5.76 5.09 6.25
CA LYS A 75 -4.73 4.74 7.24
C LYS A 75 -5.34 4.42 8.59
N GLU A 76 -4.53 3.75 9.40
CA GLU A 76 -4.85 3.46 10.80
C GLU A 76 -5.22 4.72 11.58
N PRO A 77 -6.11 4.62 12.56
CA PRO A 77 -6.27 5.65 13.56
C PRO A 77 -4.94 5.95 14.26
N ILE A 78 -4.66 7.21 14.55
CA ILE A 78 -3.50 7.64 15.33
C ILE A 78 -3.94 8.23 16.68
N GLU A 79 -3.00 8.54 17.57
CA GLU A 79 -3.26 8.89 18.97
C GLU A 79 -4.46 9.83 19.22
N PRO A 80 -4.67 10.94 18.49
CA PRO A 80 -5.85 11.80 18.68
C PRO A 80 -7.17 11.13 18.34
N GLU A 81 -7.17 10.07 17.54
CA GLU A 81 -8.36 9.35 17.10
C GLU A 81 -8.73 8.19 18.07
N TYR A 82 -7.76 7.67 18.83
CA TYR A 82 -8.02 6.50 19.70
C TYR A 82 -9.20 6.67 20.66
N PRO A 83 -9.36 7.80 21.36
CA PRO A 83 -10.49 7.99 22.29
C PRO A 83 -11.83 8.16 21.57
N LEU A 84 -11.85 8.40 20.26
CA LEU A 84 -13.07 8.58 19.47
C LEU A 84 -13.68 7.25 19.05
N VAL A 85 -12.87 6.19 18.97
CA VAL A 85 -13.31 4.85 18.57
C VAL A 85 -14.15 4.21 19.66
N ARG A 86 -15.37 3.74 19.32
CA ARG A 86 -16.34 3.26 20.28
C ARG A 86 -16.50 1.73 20.25
N LYS A 87 -16.91 1.18 21.37
CA LYS A 87 -17.24 -0.26 21.48
C LYS A 87 -18.30 -0.65 20.43
N GLY A 88 -18.03 -1.74 19.71
CA GLY A 88 -18.91 -2.27 18.68
C GLY A 88 -18.93 -1.47 17.36
N GLN A 89 -18.28 -0.31 17.31
CA GLN A 89 -18.12 0.44 16.05
C GLN A 89 -17.21 -0.33 15.10
N VAL A 90 -17.59 -0.44 13.84
CA VAL A 90 -16.74 -1.05 12.80
C VAL A 90 -15.74 -0.02 12.32
N VAL A 91 -14.45 -0.37 12.28
CA VAL A 91 -13.40 0.44 11.66
C VAL A 91 -12.79 -0.39 10.53
N PHE A 92 -12.93 0.09 9.30
CA PHE A 92 -12.49 -0.58 8.09
C PHE A 92 -11.43 0.27 7.38
N THR A 93 -10.16 -0.15 7.47
CA THR A 93 -8.98 0.61 7.03
C THR A 93 -7.75 -0.29 6.95
N TYR A 94 -6.59 0.24 6.49
CA TYR A 94 -5.29 -0.36 6.80
C TYR A 94 -4.95 -0.10 8.27
N PHE A 95 -4.53 -1.13 9.00
CA PHE A 95 -4.15 -0.99 10.40
C PHE A 95 -2.67 -1.21 10.66
N HIS A 96 -2.05 -2.20 10.01
CA HIS A 96 -0.66 -2.58 10.25
C HIS A 96 -0.35 -2.88 11.74
N PHE A 97 -1.27 -3.53 12.44
CA PHE A 97 -1.18 -3.80 13.88
C PHE A 97 0.13 -4.45 14.34
N ALA A 98 0.76 -5.26 13.49
CA ALA A 98 2.03 -5.89 13.83
C ALA A 98 3.20 -4.89 13.94
N CYS A 99 3.02 -3.65 13.49
CA CYS A 99 4.05 -2.61 13.52
C CYS A 99 3.85 -1.57 14.62
N GLU A 100 2.64 -1.49 15.23
CA GLU A 100 2.25 -0.40 16.12
C GLU A 100 1.58 -0.95 17.39
N GLN A 101 2.36 -1.05 18.49
CA GLN A 101 1.87 -1.59 19.76
C GLN A 101 0.78 -0.70 20.37
N GLU A 102 1.00 0.62 20.43
CA GLU A 102 0.05 1.56 21.02
C GLU A 102 -1.31 1.54 20.31
N LEU A 103 -1.32 1.50 18.99
CA LEU A 103 -2.54 1.32 18.21
C LEU A 103 -3.25 0.01 18.56
N THR A 104 -2.47 -1.08 18.64
CA THR A 104 -3.00 -2.42 18.98
C THR A 104 -3.70 -2.40 20.32
N GLU A 105 -3.05 -1.86 21.36
CA GLU A 105 -3.60 -1.73 22.72
C GLU A 105 -4.84 -0.81 22.75
N ALA A 106 -4.77 0.34 22.04
CA ALA A 106 -5.87 1.30 21.96
C ALA A 106 -7.11 0.69 21.32
N MET A 107 -6.95 -0.04 20.20
CA MET A 107 -8.08 -0.67 19.50
C MET A 107 -8.66 -1.84 20.32
N MET A 108 -7.83 -2.63 20.99
CA MET A 108 -8.32 -3.63 21.94
C MET A 108 -9.14 -2.97 23.07
N LYS A 109 -8.61 -1.91 23.68
CA LYS A 109 -9.29 -1.20 24.77
C LYS A 109 -10.62 -0.58 24.34
N SER A 110 -10.71 -0.11 23.09
CA SER A 110 -11.95 0.49 22.55
C SER A 110 -13.10 -0.52 22.45
N GLY A 111 -12.80 -1.80 22.26
CA GLY A 111 -13.78 -2.85 21.99
C GLY A 111 -14.46 -2.72 20.63
N ALA A 112 -13.88 -1.99 19.71
CA ALA A 112 -14.34 -1.86 18.33
C ALA A 112 -14.13 -3.16 17.52
N VAL A 113 -14.77 -3.21 16.35
CA VAL A 113 -14.57 -4.26 15.36
C VAL A 113 -13.61 -3.72 14.30
N CYS A 114 -12.35 -4.15 14.35
CA CYS A 114 -11.32 -3.70 13.44
C CYS A 114 -11.16 -4.69 12.28
N ILE A 115 -11.50 -4.26 11.08
CA ILE A 115 -11.39 -5.05 9.85
C ILE A 115 -10.27 -4.43 9.03
N ALA A 116 -9.14 -5.14 8.94
CA ALA A 116 -7.93 -4.65 8.31
C ALA A 116 -7.92 -4.97 6.81
N TYR A 117 -7.71 -3.96 5.97
CA TYR A 117 -7.62 -4.13 4.52
C TYR A 117 -6.54 -5.14 4.11
N GLU A 118 -5.38 -5.06 4.77
CA GLU A 118 -4.21 -5.89 4.46
C GLU A 118 -4.34 -7.36 4.84
N THR A 119 -5.38 -7.73 5.59
CA THR A 119 -5.64 -9.11 5.98
C THR A 119 -6.92 -9.69 5.36
N VAL A 120 -7.61 -8.91 4.52
CA VAL A 120 -8.66 -9.46 3.64
C VAL A 120 -7.98 -10.33 2.60
N GLU A 121 -8.06 -11.66 2.78
CA GLU A 121 -7.34 -12.64 1.97
C GLU A 121 -8.29 -13.63 1.32
N ARG A 122 -8.16 -13.85 -0.01
CA ARG A 122 -8.89 -14.86 -0.77
C ARG A 122 -8.32 -16.26 -0.56
N ASP A 123 -9.05 -17.29 -1.03
CA ASP A 123 -8.60 -18.68 -0.92
C ASP A 123 -7.32 -18.96 -1.73
N ASP A 124 -7.09 -18.22 -2.79
CA ASP A 124 -5.87 -18.27 -3.60
C ASP A 124 -4.70 -17.47 -2.99
N ARG A 125 -4.84 -17.00 -1.75
CA ARG A 125 -3.87 -16.19 -1.00
C ARG A 125 -3.67 -14.78 -1.54
N THR A 126 -4.48 -14.34 -2.50
CA THR A 126 -4.42 -12.95 -2.96
C THR A 126 -4.99 -11.99 -1.91
N LEU A 127 -4.40 -10.80 -1.82
CA LEU A 127 -4.78 -9.72 -0.92
C LEU A 127 -5.41 -8.58 -1.73
N PRO A 128 -6.72 -8.68 -2.07
CA PRO A 128 -7.36 -7.83 -3.07
C PRO A 128 -7.37 -6.34 -2.72
N LEU A 129 -7.24 -6.00 -1.45
CA LEU A 129 -7.23 -4.61 -1.00
C LEU A 129 -5.81 -4.01 -0.93
N LEU A 130 -4.75 -4.85 -0.97
CA LEU A 130 -3.37 -4.39 -1.16
C LEU A 130 -3.00 -4.17 -2.63
N ILE A 131 -3.60 -4.94 -3.55
CA ILE A 131 -3.28 -4.88 -4.99
C ILE A 131 -3.31 -3.46 -5.55
N PRO A 132 -4.35 -2.62 -5.33
CA PRO A 132 -4.39 -1.27 -5.91
C PRO A 132 -3.21 -0.40 -5.48
N MET A 133 -2.83 -0.45 -4.22
CA MET A 133 -1.71 0.33 -3.70
C MET A 133 -0.37 -0.22 -4.17
N SER A 134 -0.24 -1.53 -4.30
CA SER A 134 0.93 -2.20 -4.87
C SER A 134 1.13 -1.80 -6.34
N GLU A 135 0.06 -1.71 -7.13
CA GLU A 135 0.13 -1.25 -8.51
C GLU A 135 0.55 0.22 -8.62
N VAL A 136 -0.02 1.10 -7.77
CA VAL A 136 0.39 2.51 -7.74
C VAL A 136 1.85 2.62 -7.31
N ALA A 137 2.26 1.91 -6.25
CA ALA A 137 3.63 1.94 -5.76
C ALA A 137 4.65 1.49 -6.83
N GLY A 138 4.39 0.40 -7.54
CA GLY A 138 5.25 -0.08 -8.61
C GLY A 138 5.41 0.92 -9.76
N ARG A 139 4.32 1.54 -10.20
CA ARG A 139 4.35 2.59 -11.23
C ARG A 139 5.13 3.82 -10.77
N MET A 140 4.90 4.26 -9.54
CA MET A 140 5.62 5.38 -8.94
C MET A 140 7.11 5.08 -8.73
N ALA A 141 7.47 3.83 -8.40
CA ALA A 141 8.87 3.43 -8.25
C ALA A 141 9.67 3.70 -9.52
N THR A 142 9.13 3.35 -10.68
CA THR A 142 9.76 3.63 -11.97
C THR A 142 9.86 5.13 -12.25
N GLN A 143 8.80 5.91 -11.99
CA GLN A 143 8.82 7.37 -12.20
C GLN A 143 9.88 8.03 -11.32
N ASN A 144 9.96 7.65 -10.05
CA ASN A 144 10.97 8.16 -9.13
C ASN A 144 12.38 7.69 -9.53
N GLY A 145 12.54 6.44 -9.95
CA GLY A 145 13.81 5.93 -10.50
C GLY A 145 14.30 6.78 -11.67
N ALA A 146 13.42 7.08 -12.62
CA ALA A 146 13.73 7.95 -13.76
C ALA A 146 14.08 9.39 -13.35
N TYR A 147 13.32 9.93 -12.36
CA TYR A 147 13.55 11.28 -11.86
C TYR A 147 14.90 11.43 -11.16
N TYR A 148 15.22 10.49 -10.26
CA TYR A 148 16.49 10.53 -9.52
C TYR A 148 17.69 10.05 -10.33
N LEU A 149 17.49 9.44 -11.52
CA LEU A 149 18.56 9.13 -12.45
C LEU A 149 19.16 10.39 -13.11
N GLN A 150 18.47 11.54 -13.04
CA GLN A 150 18.95 12.82 -13.52
C GLN A 150 20.18 13.30 -12.73
N LYS A 151 21.15 13.91 -13.42
CA LYS A 151 22.40 14.40 -12.78
C LYS A 151 22.13 15.43 -11.68
N THR A 152 21.16 16.31 -11.89
CA THR A 152 20.74 17.35 -10.93
C THR A 152 20.10 16.80 -9.67
N LYS A 153 19.77 15.50 -9.65
CA LYS A 153 19.15 14.78 -8.53
C LYS A 153 20.08 13.76 -7.87
N GLY A 154 21.36 13.78 -8.26
CA GLY A 154 22.39 12.86 -7.74
C GLY A 154 22.63 11.63 -8.60
N GLY A 155 21.82 11.38 -9.61
CA GLY A 155 21.94 10.22 -10.49
C GLY A 155 23.06 10.33 -11.53
N LYS A 156 23.17 9.30 -12.37
CA LYS A 156 24.17 9.20 -13.46
C LYS A 156 24.01 10.26 -14.55
N GLY A 157 22.83 10.90 -14.67
CA GLY A 157 22.49 11.78 -15.78
C GLY A 157 22.07 11.03 -17.04
N LYS A 158 21.42 9.88 -16.89
CA LYS A 158 20.99 9.00 -17.99
C LYS A 158 19.50 9.13 -18.22
N LEU A 159 19.07 9.17 -19.48
CA LEU A 159 17.66 9.19 -19.84
C LEU A 159 17.12 7.76 -19.90
N MET A 160 15.94 7.53 -19.30
CA MET A 160 15.33 6.19 -19.22
C MET A 160 15.17 5.56 -20.61
N ALA A 161 14.64 6.31 -21.58
CA ALA A 161 14.37 5.82 -22.94
C ALA A 161 15.59 5.79 -23.88
N GLY A 162 16.72 6.44 -23.51
CA GLY A 162 17.75 6.76 -24.47
C GLY A 162 17.27 7.71 -25.58
N VAL A 163 18.03 7.82 -26.64
CA VAL A 163 17.65 8.54 -27.88
C VAL A 163 18.32 7.83 -29.06
N PRO A 164 17.95 8.09 -30.32
CA PRO A 164 18.64 7.51 -31.48
C PRO A 164 20.16 7.65 -31.39
N GLY A 165 20.85 6.50 -31.43
CA GLY A 165 22.31 6.42 -31.24
C GLY A 165 22.80 6.30 -29.80
N VAL A 166 21.91 6.41 -28.80
CA VAL A 166 22.23 6.26 -27.38
C VAL A 166 21.32 5.20 -26.75
N ARG A 167 21.93 4.20 -26.10
CA ARG A 167 21.16 3.12 -25.45
C ARG A 167 20.29 3.62 -24.31
N PRO A 168 19.12 3.00 -24.07
CA PRO A 168 18.27 3.29 -22.93
C PRO A 168 18.94 2.90 -21.60
N ALA A 169 18.32 3.29 -20.50
CA ALA A 169 18.68 2.83 -19.17
C ALA A 169 18.34 1.36 -18.99
N ARG A 170 19.09 0.70 -18.10
CA ARG A 170 18.82 -0.68 -17.64
C ARG A 170 18.20 -0.66 -16.26
N VAL A 171 17.04 -1.32 -16.14
CA VAL A 171 16.27 -1.40 -14.90
C VAL A 171 16.24 -2.84 -14.44
N LEU A 172 16.71 -3.08 -13.22
CA LEU A 172 16.63 -4.36 -12.54
C LEU A 172 15.49 -4.33 -11.52
N VAL A 173 14.50 -5.20 -11.69
CA VAL A 173 13.36 -5.33 -10.77
C VAL A 173 13.51 -6.61 -9.96
N LEU A 174 13.61 -6.49 -8.64
CA LEU A 174 13.75 -7.59 -7.71
C LEU A 174 12.38 -7.95 -7.14
N GLY A 175 11.83 -9.10 -7.56
CA GLY A 175 10.50 -9.59 -7.24
C GLY A 175 9.50 -9.38 -8.38
N GLY A 176 8.86 -10.46 -8.80
CA GLY A 176 7.86 -10.51 -9.87
C GLY A 176 6.41 -10.40 -9.40
N GLY A 177 6.17 -9.94 -8.16
CA GLY A 177 4.82 -9.70 -7.62
C GLY A 177 4.12 -8.52 -8.29
N THR A 178 2.97 -8.09 -7.74
CA THR A 178 2.17 -6.96 -8.28
C THR A 178 2.98 -5.67 -8.42
N VAL A 179 3.79 -5.33 -7.42
CA VAL A 179 4.65 -4.14 -7.45
C VAL A 179 5.69 -4.23 -8.57
N GLY A 180 6.42 -5.35 -8.63
CA GLY A 180 7.49 -5.54 -9.62
C GLY A 180 6.96 -5.60 -11.05
N GLU A 181 5.84 -6.31 -11.26
CA GLU A 181 5.16 -6.32 -12.56
C GLU A 181 4.77 -4.91 -13.01
N ALA A 182 4.12 -4.13 -12.13
CA ALA A 182 3.71 -2.76 -12.43
C ALA A 182 4.92 -1.87 -12.74
N ALA A 183 6.01 -2.00 -11.97
CA ALA A 183 7.26 -1.27 -12.20
C ALA A 183 7.90 -1.63 -13.54
N ALA A 184 8.02 -2.93 -13.85
CA ALA A 184 8.60 -3.41 -15.10
C ALA A 184 7.81 -2.96 -16.33
N ARG A 185 6.46 -2.99 -16.28
CA ARG A 185 5.60 -2.50 -17.37
C ARG A 185 5.83 -1.01 -17.65
N ILE A 186 5.93 -0.19 -16.61
CA ILE A 186 6.16 1.25 -16.79
C ILE A 186 7.58 1.51 -17.31
N ALA A 187 8.60 0.84 -16.76
CA ALA A 187 9.97 0.98 -17.23
C ALA A 187 10.11 0.58 -18.71
N ALA A 188 9.51 -0.54 -19.09
CA ALA A 188 9.46 -0.98 -20.48
C ALA A 188 8.70 0.00 -21.38
N GLY A 189 7.55 0.51 -20.94
CA GLY A 189 6.76 1.53 -21.64
C GLY A 189 7.50 2.86 -21.80
N MET A 190 8.42 3.19 -20.89
CA MET A 190 9.34 4.33 -21.01
C MET A 190 10.54 4.03 -21.94
N GLY A 191 10.64 2.82 -22.48
CA GLY A 191 11.69 2.43 -23.42
C GLY A 191 12.97 1.88 -22.80
N ALA A 192 12.98 1.60 -21.48
CA ALA A 192 14.12 0.99 -20.79
C ALA A 192 14.35 -0.47 -21.23
N GLU A 193 15.59 -0.98 -21.07
CA GLU A 193 15.86 -2.43 -21.01
C GLU A 193 15.58 -2.88 -19.59
N VAL A 194 14.70 -3.88 -19.40
CA VAL A 194 14.26 -4.32 -18.06
C VAL A 194 14.62 -5.77 -17.84
N THR A 195 15.23 -6.07 -16.69
CA THR A 195 15.34 -7.43 -16.15
C THR A 195 14.47 -7.55 -14.91
N ILE A 196 13.50 -8.47 -14.90
CA ILE A 196 12.67 -8.77 -13.72
C ILE A 196 13.03 -10.13 -13.15
N THR A 197 13.23 -10.20 -11.83
CA THR A 197 13.64 -11.44 -11.15
C THR A 197 12.55 -11.96 -10.22
N ASP A 198 12.46 -13.28 -10.12
CA ASP A 198 11.64 -13.97 -9.11
C ASP A 198 12.23 -15.36 -8.82
N VAL A 199 11.89 -15.95 -7.67
CA VAL A 199 12.26 -17.34 -7.33
C VAL A 199 11.25 -18.34 -7.88
N SER A 200 10.06 -17.90 -8.28
CA SER A 200 8.98 -18.73 -8.82
C SER A 200 9.10 -18.87 -10.33
N LEU A 201 9.55 -20.03 -10.81
CA LEU A 201 9.58 -20.33 -12.25
C LEU A 201 8.21 -20.23 -12.93
N PRO A 202 7.09 -20.67 -12.31
CA PRO A 202 5.76 -20.44 -12.87
C PRO A 202 5.45 -18.95 -13.06
N ARG A 203 5.82 -18.11 -12.09
CA ARG A 203 5.64 -16.66 -12.20
C ARG A 203 6.50 -16.04 -13.30
N LEU A 204 7.76 -16.43 -13.39
CA LEU A 204 8.64 -15.99 -14.47
C LEU A 204 8.10 -16.38 -15.85
N LYS A 205 7.53 -17.60 -15.99
CA LYS A 205 6.89 -18.03 -17.23
C LYS A 205 5.69 -17.16 -17.60
N GLN A 206 4.86 -16.81 -16.64
CA GLN A 206 3.71 -15.92 -16.84
C GLN A 206 4.19 -14.53 -17.29
N LEU A 207 5.16 -13.95 -16.57
CA LEU A 207 5.72 -12.64 -16.90
C LEU A 207 6.35 -12.62 -18.30
N ALA A 208 7.09 -13.66 -18.69
CA ALA A 208 7.68 -13.77 -20.00
C ALA A 208 6.64 -13.80 -21.13
N ALA A 209 5.44 -14.32 -20.87
CA ALA A 209 4.34 -14.34 -21.84
C ALA A 209 3.57 -13.02 -21.93
N GLU A 210 3.50 -12.26 -20.82
CA GLU A 210 2.64 -11.08 -20.70
C GLU A 210 3.38 -9.74 -20.87
N MET A 211 4.72 -9.75 -20.69
CA MET A 211 5.53 -8.52 -20.73
C MET A 211 5.94 -8.16 -22.15
N PRO A 212 6.22 -6.84 -22.41
CA PRO A 212 6.81 -6.39 -23.66
C PRO A 212 8.18 -7.02 -23.94
N ALA A 213 8.59 -7.03 -25.22
CA ALA A 213 9.83 -7.69 -25.69
C ALA A 213 11.14 -7.14 -25.08
N ASN A 214 11.11 -5.92 -24.52
CA ASN A 214 12.25 -5.31 -23.83
C ASN A 214 12.27 -5.63 -22.30
N VAL A 215 11.46 -6.59 -21.85
CA VAL A 215 11.50 -7.15 -20.50
C VAL A 215 12.01 -8.59 -20.54
N HIS A 216 13.08 -8.86 -19.82
CA HIS A 216 13.68 -10.17 -19.67
C HIS A 216 13.42 -10.70 -18.27
N THR A 217 13.14 -12.02 -18.18
CA THR A 217 12.95 -12.68 -16.89
C THR A 217 14.23 -13.40 -16.48
N LEU A 218 14.59 -13.34 -15.19
CA LEU A 218 15.78 -13.97 -14.64
C LEU A 218 15.45 -14.60 -13.29
N TYR A 219 16.00 -15.80 -13.01
CA TYR A 219 15.85 -16.44 -11.70
C TYR A 219 16.57 -15.61 -10.62
N SER A 220 15.88 -15.32 -9.53
CA SER A 220 16.42 -14.51 -8.42
C SER A 220 17.40 -15.35 -7.59
N SER A 221 18.70 -15.16 -7.85
CA SER A 221 19.78 -15.67 -7.02
C SER A 221 20.81 -14.58 -6.78
N GLU A 222 21.55 -14.68 -5.70
CA GLU A 222 22.61 -13.70 -5.40
C GLU A 222 23.61 -13.58 -6.56
N HIS A 223 24.00 -14.73 -7.15
CA HIS A 223 24.91 -14.75 -8.28
C HIS A 223 24.38 -13.94 -9.48
N ASN A 224 23.14 -14.19 -9.88
CA ASN A 224 22.53 -13.50 -11.02
C ASN A 224 22.35 -12.00 -10.75
N ILE A 225 21.93 -11.64 -9.53
CA ILE A 225 21.82 -10.23 -9.13
C ILE A 225 23.18 -9.55 -9.23
N ARG A 226 24.25 -10.14 -8.68
CA ARG A 226 25.61 -9.58 -8.76
C ARG A 226 26.09 -9.39 -10.20
N GLN A 227 25.69 -10.25 -11.13
CA GLN A 227 26.05 -10.10 -12.56
C GLN A 227 25.31 -8.95 -13.25
N GLU A 228 24.08 -8.65 -12.87
CA GLU A 228 23.29 -7.57 -13.45
C GLU A 228 23.76 -6.17 -12.96
N LEU A 229 24.17 -6.07 -11.67
CA LEU A 229 24.46 -4.78 -11.01
C LEU A 229 25.46 -3.87 -11.75
N PRO A 230 26.57 -4.37 -12.33
CA PRO A 230 27.55 -3.48 -12.96
C PRO A 230 27.02 -2.66 -14.14
N THR A 231 25.96 -3.12 -14.78
CA THR A 231 25.37 -2.45 -15.95
C THR A 231 24.00 -1.83 -15.65
N THR A 232 23.51 -1.99 -14.43
CA THR A 232 22.19 -1.51 -14.00
C THR A 232 22.25 -0.01 -13.67
N ASP A 233 21.22 0.71 -14.06
CA ASP A 233 21.06 2.15 -13.79
C ASP A 233 20.04 2.42 -12.69
N VAL A 234 19.00 1.60 -12.63
CA VAL A 234 17.96 1.66 -11.57
C VAL A 234 17.65 0.25 -11.06
N VAL A 235 17.68 0.07 -9.75
CA VAL A 235 17.20 -1.17 -9.10
C VAL A 235 15.91 -0.86 -8.36
N ILE A 236 14.89 -1.67 -8.56
CA ILE A 236 13.60 -1.56 -7.85
C ILE A 236 13.41 -2.80 -6.98
N GLY A 237 13.46 -2.61 -5.66
CA GLY A 237 13.18 -3.65 -4.66
C GLY A 237 11.69 -3.75 -4.39
N SER A 238 11.09 -4.89 -4.74
CA SER A 238 9.64 -5.08 -4.71
C SER A 238 9.20 -6.42 -4.11
N VAL A 239 10.09 -7.09 -3.37
CA VAL A 239 9.77 -8.35 -2.70
C VAL A 239 9.02 -8.07 -1.40
N LEU A 240 7.83 -8.64 -1.31
CA LEU A 240 6.98 -8.61 -0.13
C LEU A 240 6.69 -10.04 0.30
N ILE A 241 6.99 -10.37 1.56
CA ILE A 241 6.62 -11.64 2.17
C ILE A 241 5.51 -11.36 3.19
N PRO A 242 4.28 -11.84 2.96
CA PRO A 242 3.19 -11.60 3.88
C PRO A 242 3.51 -12.08 5.30
N GLY A 243 3.50 -11.17 6.28
CA GLY A 243 3.74 -11.49 7.68
C GLY A 243 5.21 -11.67 8.08
N ASP A 244 6.16 -11.41 7.18
CA ASP A 244 7.60 -11.52 7.46
C ASP A 244 8.37 -10.30 6.92
N ALA A 245 9.61 -10.12 7.37
CA ALA A 245 10.49 -9.08 6.87
C ALA A 245 10.94 -9.37 5.43
N ALA A 246 11.10 -8.33 4.62
CA ALA A 246 11.66 -8.46 3.29
C ALA A 246 13.11 -8.99 3.33
N PRO A 247 13.49 -9.94 2.45
CA PRO A 247 14.86 -10.43 2.39
C PRO A 247 15.81 -9.34 1.89
N LYS A 248 17.02 -9.27 2.42
CA LYS A 248 18.06 -8.36 1.96
C LYS A 248 18.72 -8.90 0.70
N LEU A 249 18.21 -8.46 -0.46
CA LEU A 249 18.68 -8.92 -1.79
C LEU A 249 19.88 -8.14 -2.30
N ILE A 250 20.05 -6.89 -1.88
CA ILE A 250 21.24 -6.07 -2.13
C ILE A 250 21.92 -5.83 -0.80
N THR A 251 23.11 -6.41 -0.65
CA THR A 251 23.97 -6.23 0.53
C THR A 251 24.90 -5.01 0.36
N LYS A 252 25.47 -4.53 1.45
CA LYS A 252 26.31 -3.33 1.44
C LYS A 252 27.54 -3.48 0.52
N ASP A 253 28.16 -4.65 0.48
CA ASP A 253 29.31 -4.92 -0.40
C ASP A 253 28.96 -4.86 -1.89
N MET A 254 27.69 -5.20 -2.25
CA MET A 254 27.21 -5.13 -3.62
C MET A 254 27.12 -3.68 -4.17
N LEU A 255 27.09 -2.67 -3.31
CA LEU A 255 27.10 -1.26 -3.75
C LEU A 255 28.35 -0.95 -4.58
N SER A 256 29.48 -1.59 -4.26
CA SER A 256 30.75 -1.42 -4.97
C SER A 256 30.72 -1.98 -6.42
N LEU A 257 29.75 -2.82 -6.75
CA LEU A 257 29.57 -3.37 -8.10
C LEU A 257 28.85 -2.38 -9.03
N MET A 258 28.15 -1.40 -8.48
CA MET A 258 27.36 -0.44 -9.21
C MET A 258 28.16 0.83 -9.52
N GLU A 259 27.82 1.46 -10.66
CA GLU A 259 28.36 2.78 -10.96
C GLU A 259 27.76 3.85 -10.04
N LYS A 260 28.57 4.85 -9.66
CA LYS A 260 28.08 6.00 -8.88
C LYS A 260 26.93 6.71 -9.58
N GLY A 261 25.89 7.05 -8.83
CA GLY A 261 24.67 7.63 -9.35
C GLY A 261 23.65 6.60 -9.85
N THR A 262 23.89 5.29 -9.67
CA THR A 262 22.82 4.27 -9.74
C THR A 262 21.75 4.59 -8.69
N VAL A 263 20.48 4.35 -9.03
CA VAL A 263 19.33 4.63 -8.16
C VAL A 263 18.75 3.32 -7.63
N LEU A 264 18.67 3.19 -6.32
CA LEU A 264 17.95 2.13 -5.63
C LEU A 264 16.60 2.65 -5.15
N VAL A 265 15.53 2.03 -5.59
CA VAL A 265 14.15 2.35 -5.17
C VAL A 265 13.63 1.18 -4.35
N ASP A 266 13.50 1.36 -3.03
CA ASP A 266 13.04 0.31 -2.12
C ASP A 266 11.55 0.47 -1.82
N VAL A 267 10.71 -0.25 -2.56
CA VAL A 267 9.25 -0.21 -2.36
C VAL A 267 8.82 -1.04 -1.14
N ALA A 268 9.64 -2.00 -0.73
CA ALA A 268 9.38 -2.88 0.41
C ALA A 268 9.79 -2.25 1.75
N ILE A 269 10.12 -0.96 1.79
CA ILE A 269 10.68 -0.30 2.97
C ILE A 269 9.77 -0.39 4.20
N ASP A 270 8.45 -0.38 4.03
CA ASP A 270 7.46 -0.55 5.11
C ASP A 270 7.60 -1.92 5.82
N GLN A 271 8.26 -2.90 5.20
CA GLN A 271 8.58 -4.22 5.75
C GLN A 271 10.09 -4.42 5.96
N GLY A 272 10.82 -3.34 6.25
CA GLY A 272 12.25 -3.37 6.49
C GLY A 272 13.13 -3.24 5.25
N GLY A 273 12.56 -3.25 4.05
CA GLY A 273 13.26 -3.03 2.77
C GLY A 273 14.07 -4.21 2.24
N CYS A 274 14.26 -4.24 0.91
CA CYS A 274 15.01 -5.26 0.20
C CYS A 274 16.53 -5.01 0.17
N PHE A 275 16.99 -3.84 0.59
CA PHE A 275 18.41 -3.48 0.58
C PHE A 275 18.94 -3.35 2.01
N GLU A 276 20.13 -3.87 2.26
CA GLU A 276 20.75 -3.82 3.59
C GLU A 276 20.97 -2.38 4.07
N THR A 277 21.25 -1.47 3.14
CA THR A 277 21.50 -0.05 3.40
C THR A 277 20.23 0.81 3.38
N SER A 278 19.05 0.21 3.20
CA SER A 278 17.78 0.95 3.22
C SER A 278 17.37 1.32 4.63
N HIS A 279 16.92 2.57 4.77
CA HIS A 279 16.15 3.06 5.92
C HIS A 279 14.98 3.94 5.44
N PRO A 280 13.85 3.98 6.18
CA PRO A 280 12.69 4.73 5.76
C PRO A 280 12.98 6.23 5.59
N THR A 281 12.44 6.81 4.51
CA THR A 281 12.44 8.25 4.24
C THR A 281 11.01 8.76 4.10
N THR A 282 10.85 10.06 3.94
CA THR A 282 9.55 10.73 3.79
C THR A 282 9.45 11.44 2.45
N HIS A 283 8.24 11.81 2.05
CA HIS A 283 8.04 12.63 0.84
C HIS A 283 8.73 14.00 0.90
N SER A 284 8.98 14.53 2.11
CA SER A 284 9.66 15.81 2.32
C SER A 284 11.18 15.71 2.19
N ASP A 285 11.76 14.56 2.52
CA ASP A 285 13.19 14.24 2.37
C ASP A 285 13.33 12.81 1.83
N PRO A 286 13.15 12.62 0.50
CA PRO A 286 12.87 11.30 -0.06
C PRO A 286 14.09 10.45 -0.37
N VAL A 287 15.31 11.04 -0.44
CA VAL A 287 16.52 10.34 -0.88
C VAL A 287 17.72 10.63 0.01
N TYR A 288 18.63 9.67 0.06
CA TYR A 288 19.95 9.83 0.65
C TYR A 288 21.00 9.08 -0.19
N MET A 289 22.28 9.30 0.11
CA MET A 289 23.39 8.71 -0.62
C MET A 289 24.18 7.76 0.28
N VAL A 290 24.48 6.55 -0.22
CA VAL A 290 25.44 5.62 0.41
C VAL A 290 26.44 5.21 -0.67
N ASP A 291 27.72 5.42 -0.42
CA ASP A 291 28.84 5.06 -1.32
C ASP A 291 28.68 5.58 -2.77
N GLY A 292 27.97 6.70 -2.93
CA GLY A 292 27.68 7.31 -4.23
C GLY A 292 26.49 6.73 -4.95
N ILE A 293 25.70 5.87 -4.31
CA ILE A 293 24.44 5.28 -4.81
C ILE A 293 23.27 6.01 -4.19
N VAL A 294 22.32 6.45 -5.03
CA VAL A 294 21.10 7.15 -4.60
C VAL A 294 20.11 6.13 -4.05
N HIS A 295 19.62 6.36 -2.83
CA HIS A 295 18.58 5.55 -2.22
C HIS A 295 17.28 6.35 -2.11
N TYR A 296 16.20 5.83 -2.70
CA TYR A 296 14.83 6.30 -2.54
C TYR A 296 14.05 5.22 -1.77
N ALA A 297 13.68 5.52 -0.54
CA ALA A 297 13.03 4.57 0.35
C ALA A 297 11.86 5.21 1.11
N VAL A 298 11.02 5.94 0.38
CA VAL A 298 9.86 6.65 0.95
C VAL A 298 8.81 5.65 1.39
N ALA A 299 8.48 5.69 2.68
CA ALA A 299 7.32 5.02 3.21
C ALA A 299 6.04 5.64 2.63
N ASN A 300 5.04 4.82 2.29
CA ASN A 300 3.77 5.29 1.73
C ASN A 300 3.89 5.96 0.34
N ILE A 301 4.64 5.36 -0.57
CA ILE A 301 4.79 5.86 -1.96
C ILE A 301 3.43 6.23 -2.61
N PRO A 302 2.34 5.44 -2.49
CA PRO A 302 1.05 5.78 -3.08
C PRO A 302 0.41 7.08 -2.56
N GLY A 303 0.81 7.55 -1.39
CA GLY A 303 0.35 8.83 -0.82
C GLY A 303 0.73 10.05 -1.65
N ALA A 304 1.76 9.96 -2.50
CA ALA A 304 2.18 11.05 -3.39
C ALA A 304 1.20 11.35 -4.53
N VAL A 305 0.33 10.42 -4.87
CA VAL A 305 -0.67 10.56 -5.95
C VAL A 305 -2.08 10.27 -5.40
N PRO A 306 -2.57 11.08 -4.45
CA PRO A 306 -3.76 10.77 -3.67
C PRO A 306 -5.03 10.66 -4.51
N HIS A 307 -5.17 11.41 -5.61
CA HIS A 307 -6.31 11.31 -6.52
C HIS A 307 -6.41 9.89 -7.12
N THR A 308 -5.34 9.42 -7.74
CA THR A 308 -5.30 8.07 -8.35
C THR A 308 -5.45 6.99 -7.29
N SER A 309 -4.72 7.12 -6.18
CA SER A 309 -4.71 6.14 -5.09
C SER A 309 -6.06 6.01 -4.41
N THR A 310 -6.77 7.11 -4.18
CA THR A 310 -8.12 7.11 -3.61
C THR A 310 -9.10 6.38 -4.53
N ILE A 311 -9.12 6.69 -5.82
CA ILE A 311 -10.02 6.04 -6.77
C ILE A 311 -9.71 4.55 -6.87
N ALA A 312 -8.43 4.18 -7.01
CA ALA A 312 -8.01 2.79 -7.11
C ALA A 312 -8.38 1.97 -5.86
N LEU A 313 -8.12 2.53 -4.67
CA LEU A 313 -8.45 1.87 -3.40
C LEU A 313 -9.96 1.74 -3.22
N THR A 314 -10.71 2.83 -3.41
CA THR A 314 -12.15 2.83 -3.17
C THR A 314 -12.90 1.93 -4.16
N ASN A 315 -12.44 1.79 -5.40
CA ASN A 315 -12.96 0.80 -6.33
C ASN A 315 -12.83 -0.65 -5.80
N ALA A 316 -11.78 -0.95 -5.07
CA ALA A 316 -11.58 -2.28 -4.47
C ALA A 316 -12.36 -2.47 -3.17
N THR A 317 -12.42 -1.43 -2.32
CA THR A 317 -13.04 -1.50 -0.98
C THR A 317 -14.56 -1.38 -1.01
N LEU A 318 -15.13 -0.65 -2.00
CA LEU A 318 -16.57 -0.30 -2.03
C LEU A 318 -17.49 -1.53 -1.90
N ARG A 319 -17.19 -2.64 -2.56
CA ARG A 319 -18.00 -3.86 -2.47
C ARG A 319 -18.08 -4.40 -1.04
N TYR A 320 -17.00 -4.29 -0.29
CA TYR A 320 -16.94 -4.72 1.12
C TYR A 320 -17.66 -3.73 2.02
N VAL A 321 -17.49 -2.43 1.79
CA VAL A 321 -18.20 -1.38 2.52
C VAL A 321 -19.71 -1.55 2.35
N ILE A 322 -20.19 -1.83 1.11
CA ILE A 322 -21.60 -2.12 0.82
C ILE A 322 -22.08 -3.37 1.57
N ALA A 323 -21.31 -4.45 1.52
CA ALA A 323 -21.67 -5.70 2.23
C ALA A 323 -21.78 -5.49 3.74
N LEU A 324 -20.82 -4.76 4.33
CA LEU A 324 -20.82 -4.40 5.76
C LEU A 324 -22.01 -3.50 6.10
N ALA A 325 -22.31 -2.53 5.25
CA ALA A 325 -23.43 -1.59 5.47
C ALA A 325 -24.79 -2.25 5.34
N ASP A 326 -25.01 -3.08 4.31
CA ASP A 326 -26.29 -3.75 4.02
C ASP A 326 -26.61 -4.82 5.07
N LYS A 327 -25.61 -5.62 5.49
CA LYS A 327 -25.85 -6.86 6.26
C LYS A 327 -25.38 -6.79 7.72
N GLY A 328 -24.60 -5.78 8.08
CA GLY A 328 -23.81 -5.78 9.30
C GLY A 328 -22.58 -6.70 9.18
N TRP A 329 -21.56 -6.45 10.01
CA TRP A 329 -20.26 -7.11 9.85
C TRP A 329 -20.32 -8.63 10.07
N GLN A 330 -21.13 -9.13 11.02
CA GLN A 330 -21.23 -10.58 11.26
C GLN A 330 -21.77 -11.33 10.04
N GLN A 331 -22.86 -10.84 9.45
CA GLN A 331 -23.44 -11.52 8.29
C GLN A 331 -22.58 -11.35 7.05
N ALA A 332 -21.97 -10.18 6.86
CA ALA A 332 -21.03 -9.96 5.76
C ALA A 332 -19.82 -10.91 5.84
N CYS A 333 -19.27 -11.14 7.04
CA CYS A 333 -18.17 -12.08 7.26
C CYS A 333 -18.58 -13.55 7.12
N ARG A 334 -19.85 -13.92 7.40
CA ARG A 334 -20.36 -15.26 7.11
C ARG A 334 -20.47 -15.53 5.62
N ASP A 335 -20.86 -14.53 4.87
CA ASP A 335 -21.08 -14.64 3.41
C ASP A 335 -19.78 -14.55 2.61
N ASP A 336 -18.75 -13.88 3.16
CA ASP A 336 -17.44 -13.69 2.52
C ASP A 336 -16.30 -14.05 3.49
N ILE A 337 -15.73 -15.22 3.29
CA ILE A 337 -14.61 -15.73 4.10
C ILE A 337 -13.38 -14.82 3.99
N SER A 338 -13.21 -14.12 2.85
CA SER A 338 -12.07 -13.19 2.68
C SER A 338 -12.22 -12.01 3.62
N LEU A 339 -13.43 -11.44 3.73
CA LEU A 339 -13.72 -10.36 4.65
C LEU A 339 -13.59 -10.79 6.11
N ARG A 340 -14.01 -12.03 6.42
CA ARG A 340 -13.85 -12.60 7.75
C ARG A 340 -12.39 -12.69 8.18
N ARG A 341 -11.48 -13.08 7.30
CA ARG A 341 -10.02 -13.09 7.56
C ARG A 341 -9.48 -11.69 7.84
N GLY A 342 -10.19 -10.66 7.36
CA GLY A 342 -9.88 -9.26 7.63
C GLY A 342 -10.14 -8.81 9.07
N VAL A 343 -10.97 -9.53 9.86
CA VAL A 343 -11.27 -9.14 11.24
C VAL A 343 -10.06 -9.43 12.12
N ASN A 344 -9.41 -8.38 12.61
CA ASN A 344 -8.21 -8.49 13.44
C ASN A 344 -8.52 -8.31 14.94
N MET A 345 -9.55 -7.53 15.27
CA MET A 345 -9.96 -7.30 16.65
C MET A 345 -11.47 -7.17 16.76
N MET A 346 -12.04 -7.67 17.85
CA MET A 346 -13.43 -7.44 18.24
C MET A 346 -13.61 -7.62 19.75
N ASP A 347 -14.49 -6.82 20.36
CA ASP A 347 -14.83 -6.91 21.79
C ASP A 347 -13.60 -6.98 22.73
N GLY A 348 -12.54 -6.25 22.42
CA GLY A 348 -11.31 -6.21 23.19
C GLY A 348 -10.40 -7.43 23.04
N LYS A 349 -10.64 -8.29 22.05
CA LYS A 349 -9.87 -9.50 21.79
C LYS A 349 -9.15 -9.41 20.46
N CYS A 350 -7.90 -9.91 20.40
CA CYS A 350 -7.17 -10.08 19.15
C CYS A 350 -7.62 -11.37 18.47
N THR A 351 -8.10 -11.23 17.22
CA THR A 351 -8.62 -12.33 16.40
C THR A 351 -7.73 -12.68 15.21
N TYR A 352 -6.52 -12.08 15.15
CA TYR A 352 -5.53 -12.36 14.12
C TYR A 352 -4.24 -12.88 14.75
N GLU A 353 -3.90 -14.14 14.45
CA GLU A 353 -2.85 -14.88 15.14
C GLU A 353 -1.46 -14.21 15.02
N ALA A 354 -1.12 -13.67 13.83
CA ALA A 354 0.18 -13.05 13.61
C ALA A 354 0.39 -11.82 14.51
N VAL A 355 -0.63 -10.98 14.68
CA VAL A 355 -0.58 -9.82 15.60
C VAL A 355 -0.45 -10.27 17.04
N ALA A 356 -1.25 -11.27 17.45
CA ALA A 356 -1.18 -11.83 18.79
C ALA A 356 0.21 -12.37 19.14
N LYS A 357 0.85 -13.06 18.18
CA LYS A 357 2.20 -13.59 18.32
C LYS A 357 3.28 -12.50 18.45
N VAL A 358 3.18 -11.45 17.64
CA VAL A 358 4.16 -10.34 17.66
C VAL A 358 4.18 -9.64 19.01
N TRP A 359 3.01 -9.37 19.59
CA TRP A 359 2.89 -8.62 20.85
C TRP A 359 2.73 -9.50 22.09
N GLY A 360 2.74 -10.83 21.94
CA GLY A 360 2.58 -11.75 23.07
C GLY A 360 1.24 -11.62 23.77
N ILE A 361 0.17 -11.22 23.05
CA ILE A 361 -1.19 -11.08 23.57
C ILE A 361 -2.05 -12.32 23.27
N PRO A 362 -3.12 -12.59 24.05
CA PRO A 362 -3.98 -13.75 23.82
C PRO A 362 -4.64 -13.72 22.44
N TYR A 363 -4.50 -14.81 21.70
CA TYR A 363 -5.22 -15.03 20.45
C TYR A 363 -6.60 -15.64 20.72
N THR A 364 -7.63 -15.09 20.13
CA THR A 364 -9.00 -15.62 20.21
C THR A 364 -9.53 -15.81 18.79
N PRO A 365 -9.57 -17.04 18.27
CA PRO A 365 -10.07 -17.28 16.91
C PRO A 365 -11.53 -16.86 16.79
N LEU A 366 -11.88 -16.30 15.63
CA LEU A 366 -13.29 -16.00 15.32
C LEU A 366 -14.08 -17.30 15.25
N GLU A 367 -15.16 -17.37 16.04
CA GLU A 367 -16.06 -18.53 15.97
C GLU A 367 -16.64 -18.71 14.56
N PRO A 368 -16.90 -19.96 14.12
CA PRO A 368 -17.46 -20.24 12.80
C PRO A 368 -18.82 -19.57 12.53
N ARG A 369 -19.50 -19.13 13.57
CA ARG A 369 -20.83 -18.48 13.51
C ARG A 369 -20.81 -16.96 13.53
N VAL A 370 -19.64 -16.37 13.56
CA VAL A 370 -19.44 -14.91 13.44
C VAL A 370 -19.24 -14.54 12.00
#